data_e5d9b696adbc772842cd13f05cca1a1b
#
_entry.id   e5d9b696adbc772842cd13f05cca1a1b
#
_cell.length_a   1.000
_cell.length_b   1.000
_cell.length_c   1.000
_cell.angle_alpha   90.00
_cell.angle_beta   90.00
_cell.angle_gamma   90.00
#
_symmetry.space_group_name_H-M   'P 1'
#
loop_
_entity.id
_entity.type
_entity.pdbx_description
1 polymer ?
#
loop_
_entity_poly.entity_id
_entity_poly.type
_entity_poly.pdbx_seq_one_letter_code
_entity_poly.pdbx_strand_id
1 'polypeptide(L)'
;MMNLPTDLSLYFLLTSALLLLPLLSAAQEVSLEPGDKAPAFTATADNGEEWNSADHVGESILVVYFYPAAMTGGCTAQACSFRDNRTKLTEMGAEVVGISGDSVENQRVFKITNSLNFPLLSDPDGSIARLFGVPVREGASSITREVDGEEVVLSREVTTARWTFIIDRDGTVVYKDTQVDAAGDSEAVIAAIERLAAR
;
A
#
# COMPACT_ATOMS: atom_id res chain seq x y z
N MET A 1 -82.99 28.68 33.91
CA MET A 1 -83.20 27.23 33.82
C MET A 1 -82.32 26.67 32.72
N MET A 2 -81.51 25.67 33.11
CA MET A 2 -80.90 24.71 32.26
C MET A 2 -79.62 25.16 31.52
N ASN A 3 -78.57 24.92 32.13
CA ASN A 3 -77.55 23.86 32.05
C ASN A 3 -76.88 23.68 30.66
N LEU A 4 -75.64 24.16 30.59
CA LEU A 4 -74.63 23.66 29.75
C LEU A 4 -73.83 22.57 30.44
N PRO A 5 -73.25 21.67 29.72
CA PRO A 5 -71.85 21.33 29.96
C PRO A 5 -70.99 21.46 28.74
N THR A 6 -69.89 22.14 28.93
CA THR A 6 -68.76 22.24 28.05
C THR A 6 -67.76 21.15 28.38
N ASP A 7 -67.61 20.17 27.50
CA ASP A 7 -66.46 19.26 27.57
C ASP A 7 -65.47 19.66 26.49
N LEU A 8 -64.37 20.27 26.93
CA LEU A 8 -63.25 20.63 26.08
C LEU A 8 -62.17 19.55 26.30
N SER A 9 -62.27 18.52 25.48
CA SER A 9 -61.26 17.45 25.46
C SER A 9 -60.04 17.93 24.72
N LEU A 10 -58.97 18.23 25.48
CA LEU A 10 -57.69 18.68 25.02
C LEU A 10 -56.88 17.49 24.49
N TYR A 11 -56.88 17.26 23.19
CA TYR A 11 -56.01 16.27 22.57
C TYR A 11 -54.58 16.79 22.54
N PHE A 12 -53.75 16.29 23.47
CA PHE A 12 -52.29 16.43 23.42
C PHE A 12 -51.74 15.48 22.34
N LEU A 13 -51.49 16.02 21.16
CA LEU A 13 -50.70 15.34 20.11
C LEU A 13 -49.23 15.42 20.50
N LEU A 14 -48.70 14.37 21.10
CA LEU A 14 -47.29 14.12 21.27
C LEU A 14 -46.69 13.74 19.90
N THR A 15 -46.19 14.72 19.16
CA THR A 15 -45.34 14.49 17.99
C THR A 15 -43.96 14.05 18.47
N SER A 16 -43.74 12.76 18.49
CA SER A 16 -42.40 12.17 18.70
C SER A 16 -41.53 12.49 17.45
N ALA A 17 -40.74 13.54 17.56
CA ALA A 17 -39.71 13.85 16.55
C ALA A 17 -38.57 12.85 16.75
N LEU A 18 -38.59 11.80 15.94
CA LEU A 18 -37.48 10.86 15.81
C LEU A 18 -36.30 11.59 15.12
N LEU A 19 -35.35 12.08 15.93
CA LEU A 19 -34.09 12.62 15.41
C LEU A 19 -33.29 11.47 14.76
N LEU A 20 -33.35 11.36 13.44
CA LEU A 20 -32.37 10.61 12.66
C LEU A 20 -31.02 11.34 12.76
N LEU A 21 -30.18 10.92 13.71
CA LEU A 21 -28.76 11.26 13.67
C LEU A 21 -28.14 10.52 12.46
N PRO A 22 -27.50 11.22 11.51
CA PRO A 22 -26.70 10.53 10.51
C PRO A 22 -25.55 9.84 11.25
N LEU A 23 -25.50 8.50 11.17
CA LEU A 23 -24.28 7.76 11.48
C LEU A 23 -23.22 8.23 10.49
N LEU A 24 -22.37 9.16 10.90
CA LEU A 24 -21.09 9.37 10.24
C LEU A 24 -20.31 8.06 10.45
N SER A 25 -20.33 7.19 9.45
CA SER A 25 -19.35 6.11 9.32
C SER A 25 -18.00 6.78 9.14
N ALA A 26 -17.26 6.95 10.22
CA ALA A 26 -15.84 7.25 10.12
C ALA A 26 -15.23 6.08 9.33
N ALA A 27 -14.70 6.36 8.15
CA ALA A 27 -13.89 5.39 7.43
C ALA A 27 -12.78 4.96 8.40
N GLN A 28 -12.81 3.71 8.81
CA GLN A 28 -11.81 3.16 9.72
C GLN A 28 -10.49 3.15 8.94
N GLU A 29 -9.51 3.92 9.38
CA GLU A 29 -8.18 3.86 8.78
C GLU A 29 -7.69 2.41 8.91
N VAL A 30 -7.38 1.81 7.78
CA VAL A 30 -6.80 0.47 7.74
C VAL A 30 -5.42 0.56 8.39
N SER A 31 -5.19 -0.19 9.45
CA SER A 31 -3.87 -0.35 10.06
C SER A 31 -3.53 -1.84 10.03
N LEU A 32 -2.81 -2.24 9.00
CA LEU A 32 -2.37 -3.62 8.85
C LEU A 32 -1.17 -3.86 9.77
N GLU A 33 -1.28 -4.82 10.69
CA GLU A 33 -0.26 -5.14 11.69
C GLU A 33 0.24 -6.58 11.58
N PRO A 34 1.41 -6.91 12.12
CA PRO A 34 1.84 -8.30 12.22
C PRO A 34 0.82 -9.16 12.96
N GLY A 35 0.39 -10.25 12.32
CA GLY A 35 -0.68 -11.15 12.74
C GLY A 35 -1.95 -11.03 11.89
N ASP A 36 -2.13 -9.94 11.17
CA ASP A 36 -3.28 -9.76 10.27
C ASP A 36 -3.08 -10.52 8.96
N LYS A 37 -4.18 -10.86 8.30
CA LYS A 37 -4.14 -11.35 6.93
C LYS A 37 -3.91 -10.20 5.95
N ALA A 38 -2.91 -10.34 5.10
CA ALA A 38 -2.67 -9.39 4.04
C ALA A 38 -3.84 -9.37 3.05
N PRO A 39 -4.28 -8.20 2.59
CA PRO A 39 -5.29 -8.10 1.56
C PRO A 39 -4.75 -8.65 0.24
N ALA A 40 -5.59 -9.36 -0.52
CA ALA A 40 -5.27 -9.69 -1.90
C ALA A 40 -5.40 -8.45 -2.78
N PHE A 41 -4.50 -8.32 -3.76
CA PHE A 41 -4.51 -7.21 -4.70
C PHE A 41 -3.97 -7.64 -6.07
N THR A 42 -4.34 -6.89 -7.09
CA THR A 42 -3.79 -6.98 -8.46
C THR A 42 -3.26 -5.62 -8.86
N ALA A 43 -2.22 -5.61 -9.68
CA ALA A 43 -1.64 -4.39 -10.24
C ALA A 43 -1.03 -4.67 -11.61
N THR A 44 -0.81 -3.62 -12.40
CA THR A 44 -0.03 -3.74 -13.63
C THR A 44 1.46 -3.60 -13.29
N ALA A 45 2.25 -4.57 -13.69
CA ALA A 45 3.70 -4.56 -13.51
C ALA A 45 4.42 -3.70 -14.58
N ASP A 46 5.69 -3.44 -14.35
CA ASP A 46 6.57 -2.67 -15.22
C ASP A 46 6.68 -3.21 -16.66
N ASN A 47 6.40 -4.50 -16.86
CA ASN A 47 6.36 -5.14 -18.20
C ASN A 47 5.01 -4.98 -18.92
N GLY A 48 4.00 -4.41 -18.24
CA GLY A 48 2.63 -4.24 -18.74
C GLY A 48 1.71 -5.42 -18.50
N GLU A 49 2.18 -6.47 -17.84
CA GLU A 49 1.35 -7.63 -17.49
C GLU A 49 0.65 -7.41 -16.14
N GLU A 50 -0.47 -8.08 -15.96
CA GLU A 50 -1.16 -8.14 -14.67
C GLU A 50 -0.35 -9.00 -13.69
N TRP A 51 -0.15 -8.48 -12.48
CA TRP A 51 0.46 -9.18 -11.37
C TRP A 51 -0.59 -9.35 -10.24
N ASN A 52 -0.75 -10.58 -9.75
CA ASN A 52 -1.76 -10.91 -8.76
C ASN A 52 -1.09 -11.51 -7.51
N SER A 53 -1.30 -10.90 -6.35
CA SER A 53 -0.71 -11.36 -5.09
C SER A 53 -1.15 -12.78 -4.71
N ALA A 54 -2.33 -13.22 -5.14
CA ALA A 54 -2.84 -14.56 -4.84
C ALA A 54 -2.03 -15.68 -5.51
N ASP A 55 -1.31 -15.38 -6.59
CA ASP A 55 -0.47 -16.37 -7.30
C ASP A 55 0.87 -16.61 -6.58
N HIS A 56 1.22 -15.78 -5.60
CA HIS A 56 2.47 -15.82 -4.84
C HIS A 56 2.27 -16.23 -3.38
N VAL A 57 1.14 -15.83 -2.78
CA VAL A 57 0.76 -16.26 -1.42
C VAL A 57 0.46 -17.77 -1.45
N GLY A 58 1.11 -18.52 -0.56
CA GLY A 58 1.06 -19.98 -0.54
C GLY A 58 2.33 -20.63 -1.08
N GLU A 59 3.00 -20.00 -2.02
CA GLU A 59 4.22 -20.50 -2.66
C GLU A 59 5.48 -19.89 -2.00
N SER A 60 5.50 -18.57 -1.80
CA SER A 60 6.65 -17.80 -1.36
C SER A 60 6.36 -16.94 -0.13
N ILE A 61 7.40 -16.55 0.60
CA ILE A 61 7.36 -15.38 1.48
C ILE A 61 7.34 -14.15 0.58
N LEU A 62 6.34 -13.29 0.72
CA LEU A 62 6.20 -12.10 -0.13
C LEU A 62 6.68 -10.86 0.61
N VAL A 63 7.72 -10.20 0.09
CA VAL A 63 8.18 -8.88 0.53
C VAL A 63 7.53 -7.81 -0.33
N VAL A 64 6.68 -7.00 0.29
CA VAL A 64 5.99 -5.87 -0.36
C VAL A 64 6.57 -4.59 0.19
N TYR A 65 7.25 -3.80 -0.64
CA TYR A 65 7.70 -2.49 -0.20
C TYR A 65 7.05 -1.38 -1.02
N PHE A 66 6.56 -0.37 -0.30
CA PHE A 66 6.05 0.87 -0.89
C PHE A 66 7.13 1.93 -0.89
N TYR A 67 7.21 2.69 -1.95
CA TYR A 67 8.20 3.76 -2.08
C TYR A 67 7.62 5.02 -2.74
N PRO A 68 8.11 6.23 -2.37
CA PRO A 68 7.50 7.49 -2.78
C PRO A 68 7.54 7.77 -4.29
N ALA A 69 8.65 7.45 -4.96
CA ALA A 69 8.86 7.88 -6.33
C ALA A 69 10.02 7.16 -7.03
N ALA A 70 9.75 6.62 -8.20
CA ALA A 70 10.78 6.07 -9.09
C ALA A 70 11.90 7.08 -9.38
N MET A 71 13.13 6.61 -9.60
CA MET A 71 14.30 7.41 -9.98
C MET A 71 14.73 8.50 -8.98
N THR A 72 14.24 8.48 -7.72
CA THR A 72 14.75 9.34 -6.63
C THR A 72 15.84 8.65 -5.83
N GLY A 73 16.78 9.43 -5.25
CA GLY A 73 17.97 8.88 -4.60
C GLY A 73 17.71 7.78 -3.56
N GLY A 74 16.82 8.03 -2.59
CA GLY A 74 16.46 7.05 -1.57
C GLY A 74 15.71 5.83 -2.14
N CYS A 75 14.81 6.03 -3.12
CA CYS A 75 14.10 4.91 -3.75
C CYS A 75 15.03 4.07 -4.61
N THR A 76 16.00 4.70 -5.28
CA THR A 76 17.03 3.99 -6.04
C THR A 76 17.94 3.19 -5.11
N ALA A 77 18.36 3.76 -3.98
CA ALA A 77 19.15 3.04 -2.99
C ALA A 77 18.41 1.80 -2.46
N GLN A 78 17.12 1.93 -2.11
CA GLN A 78 16.29 0.82 -1.66
C GLN A 78 16.14 -0.28 -2.72
N ALA A 79 15.78 0.09 -3.94
CA ALA A 79 15.60 -0.87 -5.03
C ALA A 79 16.90 -1.60 -5.39
N CYS A 80 18.04 -0.87 -5.44
CA CYS A 80 19.34 -1.48 -5.67
C CYS A 80 19.76 -2.42 -4.53
N SER A 81 19.46 -2.09 -3.28
CA SER A 81 19.70 -2.96 -2.13
C SER A 81 18.94 -4.29 -2.28
N PHE A 82 17.66 -4.27 -2.66
CA PHE A 82 16.90 -5.48 -2.95
C PHE A 82 17.43 -6.25 -4.16
N ARG A 83 17.81 -5.55 -5.25
CA ARG A 83 18.42 -6.16 -6.43
C ARG A 83 19.68 -6.94 -6.06
N ASP A 84 20.57 -6.32 -5.30
CA ASP A 84 21.86 -6.88 -4.94
C ASP A 84 21.74 -8.09 -3.97
N ASN A 85 20.71 -8.08 -3.12
CA ASN A 85 20.39 -9.17 -2.19
C ASN A 85 19.38 -10.20 -2.76
N ARG A 86 18.99 -10.10 -4.03
CA ARG A 86 17.95 -10.95 -4.65
C ARG A 86 18.24 -12.45 -4.52
N THR A 87 19.49 -12.87 -4.75
CA THR A 87 19.87 -14.28 -4.65
C THR A 87 19.64 -14.81 -3.24
N LYS A 88 20.09 -14.10 -2.20
CA LYS A 88 19.90 -14.49 -0.82
C LYS A 88 18.42 -14.59 -0.45
N LEU A 89 17.61 -13.61 -0.85
CA LEU A 89 16.16 -13.62 -0.62
C LEU A 89 15.48 -14.83 -1.30
N THR A 90 15.86 -15.13 -2.55
CA THR A 90 15.34 -16.30 -3.26
C THR A 90 15.71 -17.63 -2.59
N GLU A 91 16.94 -17.76 -2.11
CA GLU A 91 17.39 -18.95 -1.35
C GLU A 91 16.58 -19.14 -0.06
N MET A 92 16.09 -18.06 0.54
CA MET A 92 15.19 -18.09 1.69
C MET A 92 13.71 -18.34 1.31
N GLY A 93 13.41 -18.50 0.02
CA GLY A 93 12.05 -18.65 -0.51
C GLY A 93 11.23 -17.38 -0.44
N ALA A 94 11.89 -16.22 -0.54
CA ALA A 94 11.24 -14.91 -0.55
C ALA A 94 11.26 -14.28 -1.94
N GLU A 95 10.13 -13.67 -2.30
CA GLU A 95 9.96 -12.83 -3.47
C GLU A 95 9.78 -11.37 -3.06
N VAL A 96 10.22 -10.45 -3.91
CA VAL A 96 10.16 -9.01 -3.65
C VAL A 96 9.34 -8.34 -4.74
N VAL A 97 8.44 -7.44 -4.34
CA VAL A 97 7.74 -6.52 -5.23
C VAL A 97 7.82 -5.11 -4.70
N GLY A 98 8.05 -4.13 -5.56
CA GLY A 98 8.03 -2.71 -5.21
C GLY A 98 6.77 -2.04 -5.76
N ILE A 99 6.12 -1.19 -4.96
CA ILE A 99 4.86 -0.53 -5.31
C ILE A 99 4.99 0.98 -5.13
N SER A 100 4.58 1.76 -6.11
CA SER A 100 4.48 3.22 -6.00
C SER A 100 3.37 3.79 -6.88
N GLY A 101 3.04 5.07 -6.68
CA GLY A 101 2.11 5.82 -7.52
C GLY A 101 2.62 6.15 -8.93
N ASP A 102 3.79 5.67 -9.30
CA ASP A 102 4.34 5.86 -10.63
C ASP A 102 3.60 5.02 -11.68
N SER A 103 3.49 5.53 -12.92
CA SER A 103 2.91 4.80 -14.04
C SER A 103 3.74 3.57 -14.42
N VAL A 104 3.14 2.65 -15.17
CA VAL A 104 3.84 1.46 -15.71
C VAL A 104 5.08 1.87 -16.50
N GLU A 105 5.01 2.95 -17.28
CA GLU A 105 6.15 3.44 -18.05
C GLU A 105 7.27 3.96 -17.15
N ASN A 106 6.94 4.73 -16.10
CA ASN A 106 7.92 5.19 -15.11
C ASN A 106 8.59 4.01 -14.38
N GLN A 107 7.80 2.97 -14.03
CA GLN A 107 8.32 1.74 -13.43
C GLN A 107 9.29 1.02 -14.37
N ARG A 108 8.94 0.95 -15.65
CA ARG A 108 9.81 0.36 -16.69
C ARG A 108 11.13 1.11 -16.83
N VAL A 109 11.08 2.44 -16.92
CA VAL A 109 12.28 3.30 -16.96
C VAL A 109 13.13 3.05 -15.72
N PHE A 110 12.53 3.05 -14.54
CA PHE A 110 13.24 2.82 -13.27
C PHE A 110 13.93 1.46 -13.25
N LYS A 111 13.22 0.41 -13.66
CA LYS A 111 13.75 -0.95 -13.72
C LYS A 111 14.93 -1.09 -14.66
N ILE A 112 14.79 -0.60 -15.88
CA ILE A 112 15.83 -0.73 -16.91
C ILE A 112 17.08 0.06 -16.49
N THR A 113 16.91 1.33 -16.11
CA THR A 113 18.03 2.22 -15.74
C THR A 113 18.86 1.66 -14.58
N ASN A 114 18.22 0.98 -13.63
CA ASN A 114 18.90 0.45 -12.44
C ASN A 114 19.09 -1.08 -12.48
N SER A 115 18.79 -1.74 -13.61
CA SER A 115 18.91 -3.19 -13.79
C SER A 115 18.20 -3.98 -12.69
N LEU A 116 17.00 -3.53 -12.28
CA LEU A 116 16.24 -4.19 -11.22
C LEU A 116 15.71 -5.55 -11.71
N ASN A 117 15.81 -6.56 -10.87
CA ASN A 117 15.59 -7.97 -11.21
C ASN A 117 14.33 -8.58 -10.53
N PHE A 118 13.39 -7.74 -10.15
CA PHE A 118 12.10 -8.09 -9.53
C PHE A 118 10.99 -7.17 -10.09
N PRO A 119 9.69 -7.52 -9.93
CA PRO A 119 8.58 -6.72 -10.41
C PRO A 119 8.46 -5.37 -9.70
N LEU A 120 8.16 -4.32 -10.46
CA LEU A 120 7.69 -3.04 -9.96
C LEU A 120 6.24 -2.84 -10.38
N LEU A 121 5.37 -2.52 -9.44
CA LEU A 121 3.93 -2.46 -9.63
C LEU A 121 3.44 -1.01 -9.60
N SER A 122 2.56 -0.67 -10.54
CA SER A 122 1.94 0.64 -10.63
C SER A 122 0.67 0.70 -9.78
N ASP A 123 0.60 1.68 -8.88
CA ASP A 123 -0.56 2.02 -8.02
C ASP A 123 -0.91 3.51 -8.19
N PRO A 124 -1.35 3.92 -9.43
CA PRO A 124 -1.42 5.33 -9.80
C PRO A 124 -2.50 6.12 -9.05
N ASP A 125 -3.46 5.46 -8.44
CA ASP A 125 -4.48 6.05 -7.59
C ASP A 125 -4.23 5.82 -6.09
N GLY A 126 -3.19 5.06 -5.71
CA GLY A 126 -2.86 4.74 -4.33
C GLY A 126 -3.83 3.77 -3.65
N SER A 127 -4.62 3.03 -4.41
CA SER A 127 -5.62 2.10 -3.87
C SER A 127 -4.98 0.93 -3.12
N ILE A 128 -3.90 0.37 -3.65
CA ILE A 128 -3.17 -0.72 -3.01
C ILE A 128 -2.48 -0.22 -1.73
N ALA A 129 -1.84 0.95 -1.79
CA ALA A 129 -1.24 1.55 -0.60
C ALA A 129 -2.27 1.73 0.53
N ARG A 130 -3.49 2.22 0.21
CA ARG A 130 -4.57 2.36 1.18
C ARG A 130 -5.06 1.03 1.74
N LEU A 131 -5.10 -0.05 0.94
CA LEU A 131 -5.43 -1.40 1.43
C LEU A 131 -4.45 -1.88 2.51
N PHE A 132 -3.17 -1.50 2.40
CA PHE A 132 -2.13 -1.80 3.38
C PHE A 132 -2.04 -0.79 4.52
N GLY A 133 -2.87 0.25 4.51
CA GLY A 133 -2.82 1.35 5.49
C GLY A 133 -1.62 2.27 5.31
N VAL A 134 -0.93 2.20 4.17
CA VAL A 134 0.21 3.06 3.84
C VAL A 134 -0.30 4.47 3.55
N PRO A 135 0.23 5.51 4.20
CA PRO A 135 -0.16 6.89 3.92
C PRO A 135 0.07 7.28 2.46
N VAL A 136 -0.96 7.87 1.86
CA VAL A 136 -0.95 8.37 0.49
C VAL A 136 -1.17 9.88 0.50
N ARG A 137 -0.30 10.60 -0.18
CA ARG A 137 -0.48 12.02 -0.46
C ARG A 137 -0.90 12.19 -1.91
N GLU A 138 -2.04 12.80 -2.13
CA GLU A 138 -2.55 13.17 -3.44
C GLU A 138 -1.91 14.48 -3.93
N GLY A 139 -1.83 14.64 -5.24
CA GLY A 139 -1.33 15.81 -5.94
C GLY A 139 -0.22 15.50 -6.91
N ALA A 140 -0.35 16.07 -8.10
CA ALA A 140 0.61 15.91 -9.19
C ALA A 140 2.03 16.31 -8.76
N SER A 141 2.98 15.48 -9.13
CA SER A 141 4.40 15.72 -8.88
C SER A 141 5.23 15.08 -10.00
N SER A 142 6.33 15.72 -10.35
CA SER A 142 7.22 15.19 -11.39
C SER A 142 8.69 15.39 -11.02
N ILE A 143 9.54 14.58 -11.62
CA ILE A 143 10.99 14.75 -11.61
C ILE A 143 11.52 14.58 -13.03
N THR A 144 12.59 15.29 -13.37
CA THR A 144 13.32 15.08 -14.62
C THR A 144 14.61 14.34 -14.32
N ARG A 145 14.93 13.35 -15.15
CA ARG A 145 16.18 12.58 -15.09
C ARG A 145 16.78 12.44 -16.49
N GLU A 146 18.09 12.40 -16.56
CA GLU A 146 18.80 11.98 -17.77
C GLU A 146 18.89 10.45 -17.79
N VAL A 147 18.44 9.85 -18.87
CA VAL A 147 18.49 8.41 -19.13
C VAL A 147 19.01 8.23 -20.55
N ASP A 148 20.15 7.56 -20.69
CA ASP A 148 20.81 7.32 -21.98
C ASP A 148 21.07 8.61 -22.81
N GLY A 149 21.32 9.75 -22.14
CA GLY A 149 21.59 11.04 -22.76
C GLY A 149 20.32 11.84 -23.12
N GLU A 150 19.13 11.36 -22.78
CA GLU A 150 17.86 12.04 -23.00
C GLU A 150 17.20 12.45 -21.67
N GLU A 151 16.54 13.62 -21.66
CA GLU A 151 15.74 14.05 -20.52
C GLU A 151 14.41 13.29 -20.50
N VAL A 152 14.16 12.56 -19.42
CA VAL A 152 12.90 11.85 -19.15
C VAL A 152 12.18 12.51 -17.97
N VAL A 153 10.91 12.86 -18.17
CA VAL A 153 10.04 13.41 -17.12
C VAL A 153 9.17 12.29 -16.56
N LEU A 154 9.34 12.00 -15.28
CA LEU A 154 8.51 11.02 -14.56
C LEU A 154 7.47 11.76 -13.73
N SER A 155 6.20 11.64 -14.12
CA SER A 155 5.06 12.28 -13.44
C SER A 155 4.22 11.24 -12.73
N ARG A 156 3.59 11.65 -11.60
CA ARG A 156 2.64 10.84 -10.82
C ARG A 156 1.61 11.73 -10.14
N GLU A 157 0.44 11.18 -9.87
CA GLU A 157 -0.68 11.88 -9.20
C GLU A 157 -0.72 11.59 -7.69
N VAL A 158 -0.09 10.51 -7.23
CA VAL A 158 -0.01 10.14 -5.82
C VAL A 158 1.42 9.82 -5.41
N THR A 159 1.70 10.04 -4.12
CA THR A 159 2.99 9.70 -3.50
C THR A 159 2.69 8.90 -2.23
N THR A 160 3.23 7.68 -2.14
CA THR A 160 3.08 6.81 -0.97
C THR A 160 4.18 7.06 0.05
N ALA A 161 3.92 6.75 1.33
CA ALA A 161 4.98 6.64 2.32
C ALA A 161 5.89 5.44 2.01
N ARG A 162 7.10 5.44 2.58
CA ARG A 162 8.03 4.31 2.47
C ARG A 162 7.78 3.34 3.60
N TRP A 163 7.11 2.23 3.30
CA TRP A 163 6.83 1.15 4.24
C TRP A 163 7.20 -0.19 3.62
N THR A 164 7.63 -1.13 4.46
CA THR A 164 7.96 -2.50 4.03
C THR A 164 7.21 -3.51 4.87
N PHE A 165 6.63 -4.50 4.20
CA PHE A 165 5.91 -5.62 4.80
C PHE A 165 6.54 -6.95 4.38
N ILE A 166 6.50 -7.95 5.28
CA ILE A 166 6.74 -9.34 4.94
C ILE A 166 5.46 -10.10 5.23
N ILE A 167 4.99 -10.82 4.21
CA ILE A 167 3.82 -11.68 4.25
C ILE A 167 4.32 -13.13 4.17
N ASP A 168 3.98 -13.94 5.17
CA ASP A 168 4.37 -15.36 5.17
C ASP A 168 3.54 -16.15 4.15
N ARG A 169 3.94 -17.39 3.89
CA ARG A 169 3.28 -18.28 2.92
C ARG A 169 1.80 -18.48 3.19
N ASP A 170 1.37 -18.43 4.44
CA ASP A 170 -0.05 -18.53 4.79
C ASP A 170 -0.85 -17.22 4.57
N GLY A 171 -0.22 -16.17 4.06
CA GLY A 171 -0.82 -14.86 3.81
C GLY A 171 -0.90 -13.97 5.06
N THR A 172 -0.22 -14.33 6.15
CA THR A 172 -0.17 -13.50 7.36
C THR A 172 0.97 -12.49 7.27
N VAL A 173 0.71 -11.23 7.60
CA VAL A 173 1.77 -10.23 7.79
C VAL A 173 2.58 -10.63 9.01
N VAL A 174 3.89 -10.79 8.85
CA VAL A 174 4.80 -11.20 9.92
C VAL A 174 5.82 -10.12 10.28
N TYR A 175 5.91 -9.09 9.45
CA TYR A 175 6.78 -7.93 9.67
C TYR A 175 6.18 -6.69 9.01
N LYS A 176 6.36 -5.55 9.66
CA LYS A 176 6.02 -4.21 9.16
C LYS A 176 7.09 -3.23 9.61
N ASP A 177 7.59 -2.43 8.68
CA ASP A 177 8.45 -1.29 8.98
C ASP A 177 7.87 -0.02 8.36
N THR A 178 7.68 0.99 9.18
CA THR A 178 7.15 2.31 8.79
C THR A 178 8.22 3.42 8.85
N GLN A 179 9.45 3.07 9.26
CA GLN A 179 10.60 3.97 9.39
C GLN A 179 11.81 3.46 8.61
N VAL A 180 11.56 2.95 7.43
CA VAL A 180 12.51 2.24 6.58
C VAL A 180 13.77 3.06 6.29
N ASP A 181 14.93 2.52 6.67
CA ASP A 181 16.21 2.95 6.10
C ASP A 181 16.33 2.42 4.66
N ALA A 182 16.22 3.31 3.70
CA ALA A 182 16.15 2.93 2.29
C ALA A 182 17.35 2.08 1.81
N ALA A 183 18.54 2.36 2.27
CA ALA A 183 19.75 1.64 1.85
C ALA A 183 19.89 0.27 2.56
N GLY A 184 19.44 0.17 3.80
CA GLY A 184 19.53 -1.01 4.65
C GLY A 184 18.28 -1.91 4.63
N ASP A 185 17.23 -1.57 3.88
CA ASP A 185 15.94 -2.24 3.94
C ASP A 185 16.02 -3.74 3.62
N SER A 186 16.71 -4.12 2.55
CA SER A 186 16.86 -5.53 2.18
C SER A 186 17.59 -6.35 3.25
N GLU A 187 18.57 -5.78 3.95
CA GLU A 187 19.27 -6.42 5.05
C GLU A 187 18.36 -6.57 6.29
N ALA A 188 17.54 -5.55 6.59
CA ALA A 188 16.54 -5.60 7.66
C ALA A 188 15.49 -6.69 7.39
N VAL A 189 15.02 -6.80 6.14
CA VAL A 189 14.10 -7.85 5.67
C VAL A 189 14.73 -9.24 5.83
N ILE A 190 15.95 -9.44 5.35
CA ILE A 190 16.69 -10.69 5.49
C ILE A 190 16.80 -11.10 6.97
N ALA A 191 17.23 -10.18 7.83
CA ALA A 191 17.33 -10.44 9.25
C ALA A 191 15.97 -10.74 9.90
N ALA A 192 14.89 -10.16 9.41
CA ALA A 192 13.53 -10.48 9.86
C ALA A 192 13.13 -11.90 9.47
N ILE A 193 13.36 -12.32 8.21
CA ILE A 193 13.06 -13.68 7.73
C ILE A 193 13.90 -14.73 8.48
N GLU A 194 15.19 -14.48 8.71
CA GLU A 194 16.06 -15.36 9.50
C GLU A 194 15.51 -15.58 10.92
N ARG A 195 15.02 -14.51 11.57
CA ARG A 195 14.39 -14.62 12.91
C ARG A 195 13.09 -15.40 12.90
N LEU A 196 12.30 -15.33 11.82
CA LEU A 196 11.07 -16.11 11.69
C LEU A 196 11.36 -17.60 11.52
N ALA A 197 12.38 -17.96 10.73
CA ALA A 197 12.80 -19.34 10.50
C ALA A 197 13.40 -20.02 11.74
N ALA A 198 13.87 -19.24 12.73
CA ALA A 198 14.47 -19.73 13.97
C ALA A 198 13.45 -19.99 15.10
N ARG A 199 12.15 -19.75 14.88
CA ARG A 199 11.07 -19.95 15.86
C ARG A 199 10.46 -21.33 15.74
#